data_f038840c98f8f5c4f16f7ec6a10af61d
#
_entry.id   f038840c98f8f5c4f16f7ec6a10af61d
#
_cell.length_a   1.000
_cell.length_b   1.000
_cell.length_c   1.000
_cell.angle_alpha   90.00
_cell.angle_beta   90.00
_cell.angle_gamma   90.00
#
_symmetry.space_group_name_H-M   'P 1'
#
loop_
_entity.id
_entity.type
_entity.pdbx_description
1 polymer ?
#
loop_
_entity_poly.entity_id
_entity_poly.type
_entity_poly.pdbx_seq_one_letter_code
_entity_poly.pdbx_strand_id
1 'polypeptide(L)'
;MTDATPGPVWIEYMDIRDLVPDPDNPKDHDIGAIDESIAEFGFVNPMGINEETGMLIFGHGRLKGLLQKQARHAAPPPNITEQDGRWFAPVVRGLRLTPDRAKAYVIADNQVTFLGGWNEPKLLENLLALGGPTGTEPGLRGTGFAAEDVDRLSRLLNPSDHESGLHIDAAERLQKKWGTERGQLWISPSKVVEGIEHRIFCGDATSEADLARLMFGRTASLIFTDPPYGVDHVRHRSGKRSRPKKGDEDSQREHYEKIGGDALTGLEFEQFLIQSFKAAIPHMTADASWYIWHASASRPSFLRALEAVGVNVHQEIIWKKENFYIGRQDYHWQHEPCLYGWRDKHNFYGDRKQSTVWEVRRDRKMLHPTIKPVALYMIGIRNNTSHGEAVLDPFAGSGPIVLAAERTGRAGYALELSPKYVAVILQRCREMGMEPKLEQ
;
A
#
# COMPACT_ATOMS: atom_id res chain seq x y z
N MET A 1 -9.69 -28.93 -35.34
CA MET A 1 -9.01 -29.00 -34.01
C MET A 1 -9.89 -29.86 -33.14
N THR A 2 -9.52 -31.11 -32.95
CA THR A 2 -10.30 -32.06 -32.15
C THR A 2 -10.08 -31.70 -30.69
N ASP A 3 -11.13 -31.13 -30.07
CA ASP A 3 -11.22 -31.03 -28.60
C ASP A 3 -11.18 -32.44 -28.00
N ALA A 4 -10.00 -32.89 -27.59
CA ALA A 4 -9.88 -34.08 -26.78
C ALA A 4 -10.52 -33.74 -25.44
N THR A 5 -11.69 -34.31 -25.16
CA THR A 5 -12.33 -34.24 -23.84
C THR A 5 -11.29 -34.70 -22.80
N PRO A 6 -10.97 -33.89 -21.79
CA PRO A 6 -10.00 -34.30 -20.79
C PRO A 6 -10.49 -35.60 -20.14
N GLY A 7 -9.67 -36.63 -20.20
CA GLY A 7 -9.93 -37.88 -19.47
C GLY A 7 -9.86 -37.67 -17.95
N PRO A 8 -10.31 -38.63 -17.14
CA PRO A 8 -10.20 -38.50 -15.70
C PRO A 8 -8.73 -38.39 -15.29
N VAL A 9 -8.45 -37.54 -14.33
CA VAL A 9 -7.15 -37.45 -13.67
C VAL A 9 -7.15 -38.36 -12.43
N TRP A 10 -6.01 -38.94 -12.12
CA TRP A 10 -5.83 -39.77 -10.92
C TRP A 10 -4.47 -39.51 -10.28
N ILE A 11 -4.24 -40.05 -9.07
CA ILE A 11 -2.94 -39.99 -8.39
C ILE A 11 -2.28 -41.35 -8.47
N GLU A 12 -1.03 -41.36 -8.87
CA GLU A 12 -0.16 -42.53 -8.92
C GLU A 12 1.13 -42.25 -8.12
N TYR A 13 1.60 -43.23 -7.35
CA TYR A 13 2.91 -43.14 -6.69
C TYR A 13 4.00 -43.57 -7.66
N MET A 14 4.91 -42.66 -7.99
CA MET A 14 5.97 -42.87 -8.98
C MET A 14 7.35 -42.68 -8.34
N ASP A 15 8.36 -43.49 -8.76
CA ASP A 15 9.75 -43.26 -8.36
C ASP A 15 10.18 -41.83 -8.78
N ILE A 16 10.66 -41.06 -7.82
CA ILE A 16 11.07 -39.64 -8.08
C ILE A 16 12.22 -39.52 -9.10
N ARG A 17 12.98 -40.61 -9.32
CA ARG A 17 14.08 -40.65 -10.31
C ARG A 17 13.60 -40.86 -11.74
N ASP A 18 12.39 -41.39 -11.90
CA ASP A 18 11.77 -41.57 -13.21
C ASP A 18 11.00 -40.32 -13.68
N LEU A 19 10.89 -39.31 -12.83
CA LEU A 19 10.21 -38.04 -13.15
C LEU A 19 11.14 -37.12 -13.92
N VAL A 20 10.69 -36.67 -15.08
CA VAL A 20 11.45 -35.79 -15.97
C VAL A 20 10.98 -34.35 -15.78
N PRO A 21 11.82 -33.45 -15.23
CA PRO A 21 11.46 -32.02 -15.15
C PRO A 21 11.46 -31.41 -16.55
N ASP A 22 10.56 -30.41 -16.76
CA ASP A 22 10.59 -29.59 -17.98
C ASP A 22 11.82 -28.69 -17.94
N PRO A 23 12.76 -28.80 -18.88
CA PRO A 23 13.97 -27.97 -18.93
C PRO A 23 13.66 -26.49 -19.27
N ASP A 24 12.51 -26.22 -19.88
CA ASP A 24 12.08 -24.88 -20.26
C ASP A 24 11.27 -24.17 -19.15
N ASN A 25 11.14 -24.75 -17.95
CA ASN A 25 10.45 -24.12 -16.83
C ASN A 25 11.17 -22.82 -16.40
N PRO A 26 10.56 -21.62 -16.57
CA PRO A 26 11.24 -20.35 -16.31
C PRO A 26 11.31 -19.96 -14.83
N LYS A 27 10.71 -20.75 -13.92
CA LYS A 27 10.62 -20.40 -12.50
C LYS A 27 11.82 -20.87 -11.69
N ASP A 28 12.45 -19.94 -11.00
CA ASP A 28 13.38 -20.24 -9.91
C ASP A 28 12.63 -20.71 -8.67
N HIS A 29 13.25 -21.62 -7.91
CA HIS A 29 12.63 -22.21 -6.73
C HIS A 29 13.53 -22.05 -5.51
N ASP A 30 12.97 -21.52 -4.42
CA ASP A 30 13.59 -21.57 -3.10
C ASP A 30 13.43 -23.00 -2.53
N ILE A 31 14.45 -23.81 -2.73
CA ILE A 31 14.45 -25.20 -2.27
C ILE A 31 14.47 -25.28 -0.74
N GLY A 32 15.09 -24.30 -0.06
CA GLY A 32 15.10 -24.24 1.41
C GLY A 32 13.70 -24.09 1.99
N ALA A 33 12.94 -23.12 1.50
CA ALA A 33 11.55 -22.92 1.94
C ALA A 33 10.63 -24.11 1.59
N ILE A 34 10.82 -24.71 0.41
CA ILE A 34 10.06 -25.91 0.01
C ILE A 34 10.40 -27.09 0.94
N ASP A 35 11.67 -27.30 1.26
CA ASP A 35 12.14 -28.39 2.13
C ASP A 35 11.61 -28.22 3.56
N GLU A 36 11.58 -27.01 4.08
CA GLU A 36 11.03 -26.70 5.39
C GLU A 36 9.52 -26.97 5.44
N SER A 37 8.78 -26.57 4.41
CA SER A 37 7.35 -26.84 4.27
C SER A 37 7.06 -28.34 4.20
N ILE A 38 7.84 -29.10 3.44
CA ILE A 38 7.70 -30.57 3.36
C ILE A 38 8.06 -31.23 4.70
N ALA A 39 9.04 -30.70 5.42
CA ALA A 39 9.42 -31.26 6.73
C ALA A 39 8.32 -31.06 7.77
N GLU A 40 7.63 -29.90 7.75
CA GLU A 40 6.59 -29.55 8.72
C GLU A 40 5.25 -30.25 8.40
N PHE A 41 4.82 -30.18 7.15
CA PHE A 41 3.46 -30.62 6.74
C PHE A 41 3.46 -31.98 6.00
N GLY A 42 4.62 -32.52 5.68
CA GLY A 42 4.74 -33.69 4.79
C GLY A 42 4.59 -33.29 3.31
N PHE A 43 4.70 -34.30 2.44
CA PHE A 43 4.51 -34.13 1.00
C PHE A 43 3.00 -34.14 0.66
N VAL A 44 2.30 -33.01 0.87
CA VAL A 44 0.83 -32.92 0.73
C VAL A 44 0.37 -32.46 -0.65
N ASN A 45 1.24 -31.83 -1.42
CA ASN A 45 0.94 -31.30 -2.74
C ASN A 45 1.56 -32.20 -3.82
N PRO A 46 0.79 -32.97 -4.62
CA PRO A 46 1.34 -33.84 -5.64
C PRO A 46 2.06 -33.06 -6.75
N MET A 47 2.91 -33.72 -7.47
CA MET A 47 3.49 -33.25 -8.74
C MET A 47 2.56 -33.63 -9.89
N GLY A 48 2.73 -33.07 -11.10
CA GLY A 48 1.90 -33.45 -12.24
C GLY A 48 2.69 -33.64 -13.53
N ILE A 49 2.34 -34.70 -14.27
CA ILE A 49 2.97 -35.06 -15.54
C ILE A 49 1.99 -34.81 -16.68
N ASN A 50 2.50 -34.25 -17.77
CA ASN A 50 1.80 -34.23 -19.05
C ASN A 50 2.03 -35.55 -19.78
N GLU A 51 0.98 -36.33 -20.03
CA GLU A 51 1.04 -37.63 -20.67
C GLU A 51 1.56 -37.58 -22.12
N GLU A 52 1.43 -36.42 -22.80
CA GLU A 52 1.91 -36.28 -24.18
C GLU A 52 3.41 -36.05 -24.26
N THR A 53 4.00 -35.38 -23.28
CA THR A 53 5.43 -35.07 -23.27
C THR A 53 6.22 -35.96 -22.31
N GLY A 54 5.55 -36.59 -21.36
CA GLY A 54 6.20 -37.35 -20.27
C GLY A 54 6.90 -36.46 -19.26
N MET A 55 6.80 -35.14 -19.35
CA MET A 55 7.49 -34.19 -18.48
C MET A 55 6.56 -33.62 -17.42
N LEU A 56 7.16 -33.16 -16.31
CA LEU A 56 6.44 -32.42 -15.28
C LEU A 56 5.90 -31.10 -15.84
N ILE A 57 4.69 -30.76 -15.44
CA ILE A 57 4.07 -29.44 -15.71
C ILE A 57 3.87 -28.62 -14.43
N PHE A 58 3.97 -29.23 -13.25
CA PHE A 58 4.06 -28.55 -11.96
C PHE A 58 4.77 -29.44 -10.93
N GLY A 59 5.36 -28.80 -9.91
CA GLY A 59 6.06 -29.49 -8.82
C GLY A 59 7.57 -29.63 -9.03
N HIS A 60 8.18 -28.93 -9.97
CA HIS A 60 9.61 -28.97 -10.27
C HIS A 60 10.51 -28.73 -9.03
N GLY A 61 10.18 -27.70 -8.23
CA GLY A 61 10.93 -27.41 -7.00
C GLY A 61 10.81 -28.51 -5.96
N ARG A 62 9.63 -29.15 -5.85
CA ARG A 62 9.39 -30.28 -4.94
C ARG A 62 10.19 -31.53 -5.37
N LEU A 63 10.21 -31.85 -6.65
CA LEU A 63 11.06 -32.91 -7.18
C LEU A 63 12.54 -32.68 -6.85
N LYS A 64 13.03 -31.45 -7.12
CA LYS A 64 14.42 -31.07 -6.86
C LYS A 64 14.76 -31.21 -5.37
N GLY A 65 13.89 -30.79 -4.45
CA GLY A 65 14.05 -30.94 -3.01
C GLY A 65 14.11 -32.42 -2.59
N LEU A 66 13.18 -33.28 -3.07
CA LEU A 66 13.18 -34.71 -2.76
C LEU A 66 14.44 -35.40 -3.26
N LEU A 67 14.88 -35.12 -4.49
CA LEU A 67 16.12 -35.72 -5.05
C LEU A 67 17.34 -35.30 -4.24
N GLN A 68 17.45 -34.07 -3.80
CA GLN A 68 18.54 -33.60 -2.94
C GLN A 68 18.51 -34.25 -1.57
N LYS A 69 17.34 -34.47 -0.95
CA LYS A 69 17.20 -35.17 0.34
C LYS A 69 17.60 -36.63 0.21
N GLN A 70 17.12 -37.30 -0.82
CA GLN A 70 17.48 -38.71 -1.07
C GLN A 70 19.00 -38.88 -1.30
N ALA A 71 19.62 -37.96 -2.07
CA ALA A 71 21.06 -37.95 -2.31
C ALA A 71 21.90 -37.72 -1.04
N ARG A 72 21.33 -37.07 -0.02
CA ARG A 72 21.94 -36.87 1.30
C ARG A 72 21.63 -37.98 2.30
N HIS A 73 21.01 -39.08 1.85
CA HIS A 73 20.58 -40.21 2.71
C HIS A 73 19.64 -39.76 3.86
N ALA A 74 18.85 -38.70 3.66
CA ALA A 74 17.84 -38.32 4.62
C ALA A 74 16.70 -39.37 4.66
N ALA A 75 15.92 -39.36 5.75
CA ALA A 75 14.69 -40.14 5.79
C ALA A 75 13.63 -39.54 4.85
N PRO A 76 12.79 -40.38 4.21
CA PRO A 76 11.69 -39.88 3.38
C PRO A 76 10.71 -39.08 4.23
N PRO A 77 10.25 -37.92 3.74
CA PRO A 77 9.24 -37.13 4.46
C PRO A 77 7.89 -37.88 4.48
N PRO A 78 6.95 -37.48 5.37
CA PRO A 78 5.60 -38.03 5.39
C PRO A 78 4.93 -37.96 4.00
N ASN A 79 4.16 -39.00 3.65
CA ASN A 79 3.51 -39.19 2.35
C ASN A 79 4.45 -39.50 1.17
N ILE A 80 5.73 -39.73 1.41
CA ILE A 80 6.65 -40.36 0.48
C ILE A 80 6.86 -41.80 0.95
N THR A 81 6.65 -42.76 0.07
CA THR A 81 6.91 -44.19 0.39
C THR A 81 8.32 -44.59 -0.06
N GLU A 82 8.98 -45.42 0.73
CA GLU A 82 10.28 -45.99 0.38
C GLU A 82 10.16 -47.48 0.17
N GLN A 83 10.70 -47.96 -0.96
CA GLN A 83 10.80 -49.36 -1.29
C GLN A 83 12.18 -49.64 -1.93
N ASP A 84 12.95 -50.52 -1.37
CA ASP A 84 14.29 -50.90 -1.87
C ASP A 84 15.22 -49.69 -2.11
N GLY A 85 15.21 -48.69 -1.20
CA GLY A 85 16.01 -47.48 -1.32
C GLY A 85 15.52 -46.48 -2.40
N ARG A 86 14.33 -46.70 -2.93
CA ARG A 86 13.66 -45.84 -3.89
C ARG A 86 12.53 -45.08 -3.22
N TRP A 87 12.37 -43.82 -3.57
CA TRP A 87 11.30 -42.95 -3.05
C TRP A 87 10.20 -42.79 -4.07
N PHE A 88 8.97 -43.06 -3.65
CA PHE A 88 7.78 -42.90 -4.47
C PHE A 88 6.94 -41.76 -3.96
N ALA A 89 6.68 -40.81 -4.86
CA ALA A 89 5.89 -39.59 -4.57
C ALA A 89 4.54 -39.63 -5.31
N PRO A 90 3.48 -38.99 -4.75
CA PRO A 90 2.19 -38.88 -5.44
C PRO A 90 2.30 -37.91 -6.64
N VAL A 91 1.85 -38.40 -7.79
CA VAL A 91 1.87 -37.68 -9.07
C VAL A 91 0.50 -37.72 -9.70
N VAL A 92 0.02 -36.57 -10.15
CA VAL A 92 -1.22 -36.42 -10.93
C VAL A 92 -0.94 -36.90 -12.35
N ARG A 93 -1.73 -37.86 -12.81
CA ARG A 93 -1.70 -38.49 -14.12
C ARG A 93 -2.98 -38.15 -14.90
N GLY A 94 -2.95 -38.46 -16.18
CA GLY A 94 -4.10 -38.27 -17.08
C GLY A 94 -4.17 -36.87 -17.69
N LEU A 95 -3.23 -35.98 -17.37
CA LEU A 95 -3.16 -34.65 -17.96
C LEU A 95 -2.61 -34.71 -19.38
N ARG A 96 -3.40 -34.31 -20.38
CA ARG A 96 -3.04 -34.35 -21.81
C ARG A 96 -3.10 -32.95 -22.40
N LEU A 97 -1.94 -32.32 -22.57
CA LEU A 97 -1.79 -31.02 -23.17
C LEU A 97 -0.80 -31.10 -24.32
N THR A 98 -1.12 -30.46 -25.43
CA THR A 98 -0.13 -30.28 -26.50
C THR A 98 1.09 -29.53 -25.94
N PRO A 99 2.29 -29.67 -26.55
CA PRO A 99 3.51 -29.02 -26.03
C PRO A 99 3.33 -27.50 -25.79
N ASP A 100 2.70 -26.78 -26.72
CA ASP A 100 2.45 -25.34 -26.58
C ASP A 100 1.49 -25.03 -25.43
N ARG A 101 0.44 -25.82 -25.24
CA ARG A 101 -0.49 -25.67 -24.12
C ARG A 101 0.14 -26.03 -22.78
N ALA A 102 1.02 -27.05 -22.75
CA ALA A 102 1.77 -27.41 -21.55
C ALA A 102 2.69 -26.25 -21.13
N LYS A 103 3.42 -25.65 -22.06
CA LYS A 103 4.27 -24.47 -21.83
C LYS A 103 3.46 -23.26 -21.33
N ALA A 104 2.32 -22.98 -21.98
CA ALA A 104 1.42 -21.94 -21.53
C ALA A 104 0.86 -22.19 -20.13
N TYR A 105 0.54 -23.47 -19.79
CA TYR A 105 0.05 -23.85 -18.47
C TYR A 105 1.12 -23.65 -17.39
N VAL A 106 2.37 -24.05 -17.61
CA VAL A 106 3.47 -23.83 -16.67
C VAL A 106 3.65 -22.36 -16.33
N ILE A 107 3.56 -21.49 -17.33
CA ILE A 107 3.62 -20.03 -17.13
C ILE A 107 2.40 -19.54 -16.36
N ALA A 108 1.19 -19.96 -16.75
CA ALA A 108 -0.06 -19.50 -16.15
C ALA A 108 -0.18 -19.94 -14.68
N ASP A 109 0.15 -21.19 -14.34
CA ASP A 109 0.11 -21.73 -12.96
C ASP A 109 0.97 -20.91 -12.00
N ASN A 110 2.17 -20.55 -12.44
CA ASN A 110 3.07 -19.71 -11.68
C ASN A 110 2.58 -18.25 -11.57
N GLN A 111 2.13 -17.66 -12.69
CA GLN A 111 1.70 -16.27 -12.76
C GLN A 111 0.39 -16.02 -12.02
N VAL A 112 -0.59 -16.89 -12.13
CA VAL A 112 -1.89 -16.76 -11.44
C VAL A 112 -1.70 -16.82 -9.93
N THR A 113 -0.83 -17.70 -9.43
CA THR A 113 -0.48 -17.77 -8.01
C THR A 113 0.16 -16.45 -7.53
N PHE A 114 1.06 -15.88 -8.34
CA PHE A 114 1.70 -14.59 -8.03
C PHE A 114 0.72 -13.41 -8.07
N LEU A 115 -0.18 -13.35 -9.07
CA LEU A 115 -1.16 -12.28 -9.24
C LEU A 115 -2.23 -12.26 -8.13
N GLY A 116 -2.52 -13.40 -7.52
CA GLY A 116 -3.54 -13.51 -6.47
C GLY A 116 -3.21 -12.66 -5.22
N GLY A 117 -1.94 -12.48 -4.91
CA GLY A 117 -1.48 -11.78 -3.71
C GLY A 117 -2.06 -12.36 -2.42
N TRP A 118 -1.91 -11.63 -1.33
CA TRP A 118 -2.46 -11.98 -0.02
C TRP A 118 -3.51 -10.96 0.41
N ASN A 119 -4.57 -11.43 1.06
CA ASN A 119 -5.39 -10.57 1.91
C ASN A 119 -4.57 -10.31 3.19
N GLU A 120 -3.78 -9.24 3.17
CA GLU A 120 -2.80 -8.94 4.22
C GLU A 120 -3.40 -8.92 5.64
N PRO A 121 -4.59 -8.30 5.89
CA PRO A 121 -5.20 -8.36 7.22
C PRO A 121 -5.49 -9.77 7.71
N LYS A 122 -6.06 -10.60 6.83
CA LYS A 122 -6.39 -11.99 7.16
C LYS A 122 -5.13 -12.86 7.27
N LEU A 123 -4.13 -12.57 6.47
CA LEU A 123 -2.82 -13.23 6.57
C LEU A 123 -2.18 -12.93 7.92
N LEU A 124 -2.14 -11.66 8.33
CA LEU A 124 -1.60 -11.28 9.65
C LEU A 124 -2.35 -11.94 10.80
N GLU A 125 -3.69 -11.93 10.76
CA GLU A 125 -4.52 -12.60 11.77
C GLU A 125 -4.14 -14.07 11.91
N ASN A 126 -4.00 -14.77 10.79
CA ASN A 126 -3.63 -16.20 10.78
C ASN A 126 -2.20 -16.42 11.27
N LEU A 127 -1.23 -15.59 10.84
CA LEU A 127 0.17 -15.72 11.28
C LEU A 127 0.32 -15.45 12.78
N LEU A 128 -0.40 -14.44 13.33
CA LEU A 128 -0.43 -14.17 14.77
C LEU A 128 -1.09 -15.32 15.55
N ALA A 129 -2.14 -15.93 15.01
CA ALA A 129 -2.79 -17.08 15.63
C ALA A 129 -1.84 -18.30 15.68
N LEU A 130 -0.98 -18.47 14.67
CA LEU A 130 0.00 -19.55 14.61
C LEU A 130 1.24 -19.28 15.47
N GLY A 131 1.79 -18.06 15.41
CA GLY A 131 3.05 -17.69 16.07
C GLY A 131 2.89 -17.04 17.45
N GLY A 132 1.66 -16.81 17.93
CA GLY A 132 1.39 -16.06 19.17
C GLY A 132 1.62 -14.55 19.01
N PRO A 133 1.46 -13.76 20.12
CA PRO A 133 1.51 -12.30 20.09
C PRO A 133 2.86 -11.70 19.64
N THR A 134 3.91 -12.48 19.69
CA THR A 134 5.28 -12.08 19.30
C THR A 134 5.69 -12.60 17.93
N GLY A 135 4.83 -13.38 17.24
CA GLY A 135 5.15 -13.99 15.95
C GLY A 135 6.37 -14.91 15.98
N THR A 136 6.67 -15.51 17.15
CA THR A 136 7.85 -16.34 17.33
C THR A 136 7.57 -17.80 16.95
N GLU A 137 8.59 -18.47 16.41
CA GLU A 137 8.57 -19.93 16.21
C GLU A 137 8.12 -20.71 17.48
N PRO A 138 7.40 -21.84 17.34
CA PRO A 138 7.44 -22.75 16.20
C PRO A 138 6.28 -22.66 15.21
N GLY A 139 5.25 -21.86 15.46
CA GLY A 139 4.01 -21.91 14.67
C GLY A 139 4.09 -21.36 13.24
N LEU A 140 5.15 -20.61 12.89
CA LEU A 140 5.35 -20.11 11.52
C LEU A 140 6.15 -21.07 10.64
N ARG A 141 6.65 -22.15 11.21
CA ARG A 141 7.53 -23.10 10.53
C ARG A 141 6.87 -23.70 9.30
N GLY A 142 7.59 -23.79 8.20
CA GLY A 142 7.08 -24.33 6.94
C GLY A 142 6.09 -23.46 6.18
N THR A 143 5.67 -22.31 6.75
CA THR A 143 4.73 -21.39 6.10
C THR A 143 5.40 -20.49 5.04
N GLY A 144 6.74 -20.40 5.08
CA GLY A 144 7.51 -19.45 4.27
C GLY A 144 7.50 -18.02 4.82
N PHE A 145 6.91 -17.79 6.01
CA PHE A 145 6.94 -16.51 6.73
C PHE A 145 7.80 -16.63 7.99
N ALA A 146 8.58 -15.60 8.26
CA ALA A 146 9.38 -15.46 9.46
C ALA A 146 8.75 -14.45 10.45
N ALA A 147 9.28 -14.38 11.67
CA ALA A 147 8.84 -13.41 12.68
C ALA A 147 8.95 -11.95 12.16
N GLU A 148 9.99 -11.66 11.37
CA GLU A 148 10.20 -10.37 10.73
C GLU A 148 9.08 -10.01 9.72
N ASP A 149 8.50 -11.02 9.04
CA ASP A 149 7.37 -10.83 8.13
C ASP A 149 6.10 -10.51 8.90
N VAL A 150 5.86 -11.18 10.03
CA VAL A 150 4.75 -10.88 10.94
C VAL A 150 4.88 -9.48 11.50
N ASP A 151 6.08 -9.11 11.95
CA ASP A 151 6.40 -7.76 12.43
C ASP A 151 6.20 -6.72 11.32
N ARG A 152 6.67 -7.00 10.11
CA ARG A 152 6.47 -6.15 8.93
C ARG A 152 4.99 -6.00 8.59
N LEU A 153 4.23 -7.09 8.53
CA LEU A 153 2.78 -7.07 8.28
C LEU A 153 2.03 -6.39 9.41
N SER A 154 2.42 -6.63 10.67
CA SER A 154 1.85 -5.93 11.83
C SER A 154 2.07 -4.43 11.75
N ARG A 155 3.28 -3.98 11.43
CA ARG A 155 3.59 -2.56 11.18
C ARG A 155 2.85 -2.00 9.96
N LEU A 156 2.70 -2.81 8.92
CA LEU A 156 1.98 -2.46 7.68
C LEU A 156 0.49 -2.26 7.91
N LEU A 157 -0.13 -3.13 8.70
CA LEU A 157 -1.58 -3.19 8.88
C LEU A 157 -2.05 -2.54 10.18
N ASN A 158 -1.18 -2.50 11.20
CA ASN A 158 -1.40 -1.82 12.47
C ASN A 158 -0.31 -0.77 12.71
N PRO A 159 -0.28 0.31 11.93
CA PRO A 159 0.65 1.42 12.16
C PRO A 159 0.49 2.01 13.58
N SER A 160 -0.64 1.73 14.22
CA SER A 160 -1.11 2.29 15.46
C SER A 160 -0.40 1.84 16.73
N ASP A 161 0.29 0.73 16.75
CA ASP A 161 1.06 0.37 17.95
C ASP A 161 2.29 1.27 18.14
N HIS A 162 2.71 1.97 17.07
CA HIS A 162 3.74 2.99 17.10
C HIS A 162 3.24 4.41 16.79
N GLU A 163 2.03 4.57 16.23
CA GLU A 163 1.40 5.89 16.02
C GLU A 163 0.65 6.42 17.24
N SER A 164 0.80 5.77 18.40
CA SER A 164 0.14 6.19 19.63
C SER A 164 0.68 7.54 20.11
N GLY A 165 -0.18 8.51 20.11
CA GLY A 165 -0.07 9.66 21.00
C GLY A 165 0.68 10.88 20.45
N LEU A 166 0.60 11.24 19.15
CA LEU A 166 1.06 12.56 18.69
C LEU A 166 0.02 13.64 19.00
N HIS A 167 -0.08 14.04 20.27
CA HIS A 167 -0.64 15.32 20.66
C HIS A 167 0.17 16.47 20.04
N ILE A 168 -0.38 17.67 19.94
CA ILE A 168 0.32 18.88 19.47
C ILE A 168 1.65 19.05 20.20
N ASP A 169 1.69 18.79 21.50
CA ASP A 169 2.92 18.77 22.32
C ASP A 169 3.96 17.73 21.84
N ALA A 170 3.53 16.65 21.20
CA ALA A 170 4.44 15.66 20.63
C ALA A 170 4.98 16.13 19.27
N ALA A 171 4.18 16.80 18.45
CA ALA A 171 4.64 17.37 17.19
C ALA A 171 5.69 18.47 17.42
N GLU A 172 5.53 19.30 18.45
CA GLU A 172 6.52 20.30 18.85
C GLU A 172 7.81 19.67 19.37
N ARG A 173 7.71 18.60 20.16
CA ARG A 173 8.89 17.82 20.58
C ARG A 173 9.63 17.20 19.41
N LEU A 174 8.88 16.70 18.41
CA LEU A 174 9.46 16.15 17.19
C LEU A 174 10.13 17.24 16.36
N GLN A 175 9.53 18.41 16.22
CA GLN A 175 10.15 19.55 15.54
C GLN A 175 11.50 19.92 16.17
N LYS A 176 11.55 20.03 17.51
CA LYS A 176 12.82 20.28 18.22
C LYS A 176 13.85 19.17 18.00
N LYS A 177 13.40 17.91 17.99
CA LYS A 177 14.27 16.74 17.78
C LYS A 177 14.87 16.70 16.37
N TRP A 178 14.06 17.00 15.34
CA TRP A 178 14.48 16.94 13.93
C TRP A 178 15.08 18.27 13.43
N GLY A 179 14.83 19.38 14.13
CA GLY A 179 15.29 20.71 13.70
C GLY A 179 14.63 21.19 12.40
N THR A 180 13.36 20.80 12.17
CA THR A 180 12.68 21.12 10.92
C THR A 180 12.28 22.60 10.84
N GLU A 181 12.57 23.22 9.70
CA GLU A 181 12.31 24.63 9.39
C GLU A 181 11.75 24.79 7.98
N ARG A 182 11.14 25.93 7.70
CA ARG A 182 10.69 26.24 6.34
C ARG A 182 11.86 26.33 5.37
N GLY A 183 11.62 25.87 4.14
CA GLY A 183 12.61 25.83 3.06
C GLY A 183 13.56 24.65 3.12
N GLN A 184 13.45 23.78 4.11
CA GLN A 184 14.24 22.55 4.19
C GLN A 184 13.68 21.44 3.31
N LEU A 185 14.57 20.74 2.61
CA LEU A 185 14.28 19.53 1.86
C LEU A 185 14.96 18.33 2.52
N TRP A 186 14.17 17.30 2.73
CA TRP A 186 14.62 16.03 3.30
C TRP A 186 14.48 14.91 2.29
N ILE A 187 15.53 14.09 2.16
CA ILE A 187 15.56 12.94 1.26
C ILE A 187 15.61 11.67 2.10
N SER A 188 14.77 10.73 1.79
CA SER A 188 14.69 9.43 2.45
C SER A 188 14.80 8.32 1.41
N PRO A 189 15.92 7.59 1.31
CA PRO A 189 16.04 6.43 0.45
C PRO A 189 14.99 5.38 0.82
N SER A 190 14.38 4.77 -0.19
CA SER A 190 13.46 3.65 -0.01
C SER A 190 14.21 2.42 0.54
N LYS A 191 13.56 1.66 1.40
CA LYS A 191 14.04 0.34 1.87
C LYS A 191 13.45 -0.81 1.06
N VAL A 192 12.40 -0.53 0.28
CA VAL A 192 11.68 -1.55 -0.50
C VAL A 192 12.22 -1.64 -1.93
N VAL A 193 12.65 -0.50 -2.51
CA VAL A 193 13.14 -0.46 -3.89
C VAL A 193 14.45 0.32 -3.95
N GLU A 194 15.49 -0.35 -4.41
CA GLU A 194 16.82 0.26 -4.61
C GLU A 194 16.77 1.39 -5.66
N GLY A 195 17.43 2.49 -5.39
CA GLY A 195 17.51 3.65 -6.28
C GLY A 195 16.29 4.58 -6.25
N ILE A 196 15.28 4.28 -5.43
CA ILE A 196 14.15 5.19 -5.19
C ILE A 196 14.40 6.02 -3.94
N GLU A 197 14.02 7.29 -4.02
CA GLU A 197 14.06 8.24 -2.92
C GLU A 197 12.71 8.91 -2.74
N HIS A 198 12.29 9.06 -1.48
CA HIS A 198 11.18 9.94 -1.10
C HIS A 198 11.74 11.32 -0.79
N ARG A 199 10.99 12.36 -1.12
CA ARG A 199 11.38 13.75 -0.90
C ARG A 199 10.29 14.46 -0.09
N ILE A 200 10.70 15.14 0.96
CA ILE A 200 9.81 15.84 1.89
C ILE A 200 10.29 17.29 1.98
N PHE A 201 9.49 18.23 1.55
CA PHE A 201 9.82 19.65 1.54
C PHE A 201 8.92 20.46 2.48
N CYS A 202 9.52 21.29 3.30
CA CYS A 202 8.79 22.23 4.15
C CYS A 202 8.54 23.53 3.39
N GLY A 203 7.39 23.64 2.72
CA GLY A 203 7.11 24.74 1.80
C GLY A 203 5.63 25.03 1.59
N ASP A 204 5.36 25.89 0.61
CA ASP A 204 4.03 26.38 0.27
C ASP A 204 3.53 25.75 -1.04
N ALA A 205 2.36 25.13 -1.00
CA ALA A 205 1.74 24.47 -2.16
C ALA A 205 1.36 25.47 -3.28
N THR A 206 1.25 26.76 -2.99
CA THR A 206 0.99 27.81 -3.98
C THR A 206 2.27 28.29 -4.68
N SER A 207 3.45 27.89 -4.18
CA SER A 207 4.75 28.29 -4.70
C SER A 207 5.24 27.29 -5.75
N GLU A 208 5.33 27.72 -7.01
CA GLU A 208 5.92 26.94 -8.09
C GLU A 208 7.41 26.61 -7.82
N ALA A 209 8.12 27.55 -7.19
CA ALA A 209 9.54 27.36 -6.83
C ALA A 209 9.72 26.25 -5.78
N ASP A 210 8.83 26.18 -4.79
CA ASP A 210 8.88 25.15 -3.75
C ASP A 210 8.59 23.77 -4.34
N LEU A 211 7.58 23.68 -5.22
CA LEU A 211 7.28 22.43 -5.94
C LEU A 211 8.41 22.03 -6.90
N ALA A 212 9.01 22.97 -7.61
CA ALA A 212 10.15 22.70 -8.47
C ALA A 212 11.35 22.14 -7.68
N ARG A 213 11.60 22.67 -6.48
CA ARG A 213 12.66 22.20 -5.58
C ARG A 213 12.34 20.80 -5.04
N LEU A 214 11.09 20.55 -4.61
CA LEU A 214 10.65 19.23 -4.19
C LEU A 214 10.83 18.21 -5.31
N MET A 215 10.33 18.51 -6.50
CA MET A 215 10.27 17.57 -7.62
C MET A 215 11.61 17.35 -8.32
N PHE A 216 12.53 18.29 -8.22
CA PHE A 216 13.90 18.19 -8.77
C PHE A 216 13.94 17.69 -10.22
N GLY A 217 13.10 18.27 -11.08
CA GLY A 217 12.99 17.92 -12.49
C GLY A 217 12.25 16.61 -12.79
N ARG A 218 11.77 15.88 -11.78
CA ARG A 218 10.93 14.69 -11.97
C ARG A 218 9.46 15.09 -12.13
N THR A 219 8.70 14.19 -12.75
CA THR A 219 7.25 14.33 -12.88
C THR A 219 6.53 13.18 -12.15
N ALA A 220 5.38 13.49 -11.55
CA ALA A 220 4.54 12.52 -10.86
C ALA A 220 3.41 12.02 -11.77
N SER A 221 3.12 10.72 -11.72
CA SER A 221 2.01 10.08 -12.43
C SER A 221 0.69 10.14 -11.65
N LEU A 222 0.76 10.56 -10.39
CA LEU A 222 -0.40 10.68 -9.51
C LEU A 222 -0.25 11.87 -8.57
N ILE A 223 -1.31 12.66 -8.45
CA ILE A 223 -1.52 13.54 -7.30
C ILE A 223 -2.63 12.94 -6.44
N PHE A 224 -2.35 12.79 -5.14
CA PHE A 224 -3.30 12.27 -4.17
C PHE A 224 -3.22 13.13 -2.92
N THR A 225 -4.20 14.01 -2.71
CA THR A 225 -4.03 15.10 -1.77
C THR A 225 -5.32 15.48 -1.05
N ASP A 226 -5.16 16.07 0.14
CA ASP A 226 -6.22 16.52 1.04
C ASP A 226 -6.02 18.00 1.40
N PRO A 227 -6.33 18.94 0.47
CA PRO A 227 -6.17 20.36 0.73
C PRO A 227 -7.06 20.86 1.88
N PRO A 228 -6.76 22.00 2.49
CA PRO A 228 -7.69 22.68 3.41
C PRO A 228 -9.08 22.83 2.79
N TYR A 229 -10.13 22.76 3.61
CA TYR A 229 -11.51 22.75 3.09
C TYR A 229 -12.18 24.11 3.01
N GLY A 230 -11.54 25.19 3.49
CA GLY A 230 -12.10 26.54 3.51
C GLY A 230 -13.34 26.67 4.38
N VAL A 231 -13.53 25.75 5.33
CA VAL A 231 -14.65 25.77 6.27
C VAL A 231 -14.17 26.32 7.60
N ASP A 232 -14.67 27.50 7.98
CA ASP A 232 -14.37 28.12 9.26
C ASP A 232 -15.02 27.30 10.39
N HIS A 233 -14.29 26.33 10.92
CA HIS A 233 -14.73 25.50 12.06
C HIS A 233 -15.01 26.33 13.33
N VAL A 234 -14.63 27.60 13.38
CA VAL A 234 -14.84 28.51 14.51
C VAL A 234 -16.26 29.09 14.53
N ARG A 235 -16.91 29.27 13.37
CA ARG A 235 -18.24 29.90 13.29
C ARG A 235 -19.40 29.05 13.80
N HIS A 236 -19.28 27.76 13.91
CA HIS A 236 -20.40 26.88 14.35
C HIS A 236 -20.52 26.70 15.86
N ARG A 237 -19.75 27.41 16.69
CA ARG A 237 -19.89 27.39 18.15
C ARG A 237 -20.76 28.51 18.74
N SER A 238 -21.39 29.35 17.93
CA SER A 238 -22.27 30.42 18.41
C SER A 238 -23.72 29.97 18.61
N GLY A 239 -23.94 29.15 19.61
CA GLY A 239 -25.27 28.77 20.05
C GLY A 239 -25.36 28.66 21.55
N LYS A 240 -25.79 29.76 22.23
CA LYS A 240 -26.06 29.96 23.67
C LYS A 240 -24.81 30.00 24.58
N ARG A 241 -24.49 31.22 25.01
CA ARG A 241 -23.58 31.56 26.09
C ARG A 241 -23.98 30.83 27.39
N SER A 242 -23.27 29.78 27.77
CA SER A 242 -23.04 29.49 29.15
C SER A 242 -21.86 30.36 29.60
N ARG A 243 -22.00 31.10 30.72
CA ARG A 243 -20.96 31.95 31.28
C ARG A 243 -19.66 31.16 31.46
N PRO A 244 -18.51 31.63 30.95
CA PRO A 244 -17.24 30.97 31.15
C PRO A 244 -16.83 31.00 32.63
N LYS A 245 -16.32 29.88 33.15
CA LYS A 245 -15.62 29.85 34.41
C LYS A 245 -14.27 30.57 34.22
N LYS A 246 -14.00 31.54 35.11
CA LYS A 246 -12.77 32.34 35.10
C LYS A 246 -11.56 31.39 35.32
N GLY A 247 -10.72 31.25 34.27
CA GLY A 247 -9.47 30.48 34.33
C GLY A 247 -9.17 29.58 33.12
N ASP A 248 -10.13 29.32 32.19
CA ASP A 248 -9.95 28.38 31.09
C ASP A 248 -9.87 29.02 29.70
N GLU A 249 -9.86 30.35 29.61
CA GLU A 249 -10.05 31.04 28.32
C GLU A 249 -8.78 31.25 27.50
N ASP A 250 -7.60 31.26 28.10
CA ASP A 250 -6.36 31.59 27.37
C ASP A 250 -5.61 30.39 26.82
N SER A 251 -5.75 29.21 27.40
CA SER A 251 -4.98 28.03 26.97
C SER A 251 -5.60 27.25 25.80
N GLN A 252 -6.88 27.45 25.50
CA GLN A 252 -7.55 26.76 24.36
C GLN A 252 -7.68 27.61 23.10
N ARG A 253 -7.47 28.92 23.18
CA ARG A 253 -7.54 29.84 22.03
C ARG A 253 -6.28 29.91 21.20
N GLU A 254 -5.12 29.64 21.76
CA GLU A 254 -3.83 29.63 21.04
C GLU A 254 -3.51 28.30 20.35
N HIS A 255 -4.31 27.24 20.56
CA HIS A 255 -3.96 25.87 20.14
C HIS A 255 -4.44 25.46 18.74
N TYR A 256 -5.28 26.25 18.07
CA TYR A 256 -5.54 26.07 16.65
C TYR A 256 -4.77 27.15 15.87
N GLU A 257 -3.47 26.91 15.62
CA GLU A 257 -2.80 27.58 14.51
C GLU A 257 -3.68 27.34 13.28
N LYS A 258 -4.19 28.43 12.70
CA LYS A 258 -4.99 28.38 11.48
C LYS A 258 -4.15 27.66 10.43
N ILE A 259 -4.56 26.46 10.05
CA ILE A 259 -3.97 25.76 8.90
C ILE A 259 -4.14 26.73 7.74
N GLY A 260 -3.03 27.11 7.08
CA GLY A 260 -3.08 28.05 5.97
C GLY A 260 -4.10 27.58 4.94
N GLY A 261 -5.10 28.42 4.64
CA GLY A 261 -6.20 28.12 3.74
C GLY A 261 -7.54 27.77 4.40
N ASP A 262 -7.61 27.21 5.60
CA ASP A 262 -8.90 26.90 6.27
C ASP A 262 -9.68 28.16 6.72
N ALA A 263 -9.00 29.29 6.85
CA ALA A 263 -9.62 30.57 7.18
C ALA A 263 -10.13 31.32 5.94
N LEU A 264 -9.77 30.88 4.74
CA LEU A 264 -10.21 31.51 3.48
C LEU A 264 -11.63 31.05 3.15
N THR A 265 -12.42 31.94 2.59
CA THR A 265 -13.80 31.65 2.20
C THR A 265 -14.11 32.18 0.80
N GLY A 266 -15.09 31.58 0.12
CA GLY A 266 -15.57 32.03 -1.16
C GLY A 266 -14.49 32.11 -2.24
N LEU A 267 -14.35 33.27 -2.88
CA LEU A 267 -13.42 33.47 -4.00
C LEU A 267 -11.93 33.36 -3.60
N GLU A 268 -11.57 33.79 -2.39
CA GLU A 268 -10.19 33.69 -1.91
C GLU A 268 -9.74 32.23 -1.78
N PHE A 269 -10.63 31.40 -1.25
CA PHE A 269 -10.38 29.97 -1.14
C PHE A 269 -10.24 29.30 -2.52
N GLU A 270 -11.11 29.67 -3.46
CA GLU A 270 -11.03 29.17 -4.83
C GLU A 270 -9.71 29.57 -5.51
N GLN A 271 -9.29 30.82 -5.36
CA GLN A 271 -7.99 31.29 -5.89
C GLN A 271 -6.81 30.56 -5.27
N PHE A 272 -6.86 30.29 -3.98
CA PHE A 272 -5.84 29.47 -3.31
C PHE A 272 -5.73 28.08 -3.90
N LEU A 273 -6.85 27.39 -4.13
CA LEU A 273 -6.87 26.06 -4.78
C LEU A 273 -6.33 26.12 -6.21
N ILE A 274 -6.76 27.12 -7.00
CA ILE A 274 -6.30 27.33 -8.38
C ILE A 274 -4.77 27.52 -8.40
N GLN A 275 -4.23 28.36 -7.53
CA GLN A 275 -2.79 28.62 -7.46
C GLN A 275 -2.03 27.35 -7.10
N SER A 276 -2.49 26.60 -6.10
CA SER A 276 -1.85 25.35 -5.68
C SER A 276 -1.86 24.29 -6.77
N PHE A 277 -3.00 24.10 -7.44
CA PHE A 277 -3.09 23.12 -8.52
C PHE A 277 -2.30 23.57 -9.75
N LYS A 278 -2.31 24.88 -10.07
CA LYS A 278 -1.53 25.45 -11.17
C LYS A 278 -0.02 25.25 -10.95
N ALA A 279 0.45 25.45 -9.73
CA ALA A 279 1.85 25.23 -9.37
C ALA A 279 2.26 23.76 -9.51
N ALA A 280 1.33 22.81 -9.32
CA ALA A 280 1.60 21.37 -9.47
C ALA A 280 1.65 20.91 -10.94
N ILE A 281 0.93 21.54 -11.87
CA ILE A 281 0.79 21.10 -13.27
C ILE A 281 2.13 20.84 -13.99
N PRO A 282 3.16 21.72 -13.90
CA PRO A 282 4.44 21.49 -14.59
C PRO A 282 5.16 20.21 -14.12
N HIS A 283 4.78 19.69 -12.97
CA HIS A 283 5.41 18.56 -12.33
C HIS A 283 4.59 17.26 -12.46
N MET A 284 3.52 17.29 -13.25
CA MET A 284 2.68 16.11 -13.53
C MET A 284 2.96 15.55 -14.91
N THR A 285 2.89 14.23 -15.07
CA THR A 285 2.89 13.60 -16.39
C THR A 285 1.60 13.95 -17.16
N ALA A 286 1.63 13.85 -18.49
CA ALA A 286 0.46 14.15 -19.32
C ALA A 286 -0.74 13.20 -19.05
N ASP A 287 -0.45 12.01 -18.51
CA ASP A 287 -1.42 10.96 -18.18
C ASP A 287 -1.62 10.79 -16.66
N ALA A 288 -1.26 11.82 -15.88
CA ALA A 288 -1.40 11.81 -14.43
C ALA A 288 -2.87 11.77 -13.98
N SER A 289 -3.12 10.96 -12.97
CA SER A 289 -4.41 10.89 -12.27
C SER A 289 -4.43 11.79 -11.03
N TRP A 290 -5.60 12.34 -10.73
CA TRP A 290 -5.83 13.27 -9.65
C TRP A 290 -6.89 12.74 -8.69
N TYR A 291 -6.53 12.61 -7.41
CA TYR A 291 -7.42 12.25 -6.30
C TYR A 291 -7.42 13.41 -5.30
N ILE A 292 -8.51 14.14 -5.25
CA ILE A 292 -8.62 15.37 -4.47
C ILE A 292 -9.74 15.21 -3.44
N TRP A 293 -9.37 15.06 -2.19
CA TRP A 293 -10.30 15.02 -1.08
C TRP A 293 -10.89 16.39 -0.81
N HIS A 294 -12.16 16.43 -0.42
CA HIS A 294 -12.85 17.70 -0.16
C HIS A 294 -13.99 17.51 0.83
N ALA A 295 -14.43 18.60 1.47
CA ALA A 295 -15.70 18.60 2.18
C ALA A 295 -16.86 18.79 1.19
N SER A 296 -17.99 18.15 1.43
CA SER A 296 -19.18 18.26 0.58
C SER A 296 -19.65 19.71 0.40
N ALA A 297 -19.51 20.55 1.44
CA ALA A 297 -19.89 21.95 1.40
C ALA A 297 -19.01 22.81 0.48
N SER A 298 -17.72 22.48 0.34
CA SER A 298 -16.76 23.22 -0.50
C SER A 298 -16.57 22.62 -1.90
N ARG A 299 -17.25 21.52 -2.22
CA ARG A 299 -17.19 20.83 -3.53
C ARG A 299 -17.24 21.78 -4.75
N PRO A 300 -18.12 22.80 -4.82
CA PRO A 300 -18.18 23.68 -5.97
C PRO A 300 -16.87 24.45 -6.23
N SER A 301 -16.16 24.90 -5.18
CA SER A 301 -14.88 25.60 -5.31
C SER A 301 -13.78 24.66 -5.82
N PHE A 302 -13.77 23.41 -5.37
CA PHE A 302 -12.83 22.38 -5.88
C PHE A 302 -13.08 22.08 -7.35
N LEU A 303 -14.33 21.93 -7.78
CA LEU A 303 -14.67 21.67 -9.19
C LEU A 303 -14.19 22.83 -10.09
N ARG A 304 -14.47 24.08 -9.71
CA ARG A 304 -14.02 25.24 -10.50
C ARG A 304 -12.50 25.38 -10.50
N ALA A 305 -11.84 25.06 -9.41
CA ALA A 305 -10.38 25.11 -9.35
C ALA A 305 -9.74 24.04 -10.27
N LEU A 306 -10.27 22.81 -10.29
CA LEU A 306 -9.80 21.75 -11.17
C LEU A 306 -10.07 22.08 -12.65
N GLU A 307 -11.25 22.59 -12.97
CA GLU A 307 -11.61 23.04 -14.32
C GLU A 307 -10.67 24.16 -14.80
N ALA A 308 -10.36 25.15 -13.93
CA ALA A 308 -9.46 26.25 -14.25
C ALA A 308 -8.02 25.80 -14.60
N VAL A 309 -7.60 24.63 -14.15
CA VAL A 309 -6.28 24.04 -14.49
C VAL A 309 -6.39 22.91 -15.53
N GLY A 310 -7.56 22.72 -16.13
CA GLY A 310 -7.80 21.75 -17.20
C GLY A 310 -7.88 20.29 -16.74
N VAL A 311 -8.16 20.05 -15.45
CA VAL A 311 -8.42 18.71 -14.93
C VAL A 311 -9.90 18.41 -14.96
N ASN A 312 -10.29 17.39 -15.73
CA ASN A 312 -11.67 16.94 -15.85
C ASN A 312 -12.00 15.94 -14.75
N VAL A 313 -12.99 16.23 -13.94
CA VAL A 313 -13.49 15.28 -12.93
C VAL A 313 -14.39 14.26 -13.62
N HIS A 314 -14.05 12.98 -13.51
CA HIS A 314 -14.77 11.89 -14.14
C HIS A 314 -15.62 11.07 -13.18
N GLN A 315 -15.16 10.92 -11.94
CA GLN A 315 -15.87 10.16 -10.92
C GLN A 315 -15.70 10.80 -9.54
N GLU A 316 -16.62 10.50 -8.64
CA GLU A 316 -16.50 10.79 -7.23
C GLU A 316 -16.34 9.48 -6.47
N ILE A 317 -15.28 9.40 -5.67
CA ILE A 317 -14.98 8.26 -4.81
C ILE A 317 -15.41 8.62 -3.40
N ILE A 318 -16.04 7.69 -2.72
CA ILE A 318 -16.56 7.85 -1.37
C ILE A 318 -15.79 6.94 -0.42
N TRP A 319 -15.05 7.54 0.50
CA TRP A 319 -14.54 6.77 1.62
C TRP A 319 -15.64 6.62 2.67
N LYS A 320 -16.16 5.41 2.81
CA LYS A 320 -17.13 5.04 3.84
C LYS A 320 -16.38 4.72 5.14
N LYS A 321 -16.69 5.47 6.19
CA LYS A 321 -16.12 5.28 7.54
C LYS A 321 -16.89 4.22 8.29
N GLU A 322 -16.26 3.55 9.26
CA GLU A 322 -16.93 2.55 10.11
C GLU A 322 -18.06 3.15 10.93
N ASN A 323 -17.82 4.33 11.52
CA ASN A 323 -18.78 5.03 12.35
C ASN A 323 -19.15 6.38 11.73
N PHE A 324 -20.39 6.79 11.94
CA PHE A 324 -20.81 8.15 11.61
C PHE A 324 -20.36 9.13 12.71
N TYR A 325 -20.23 10.39 12.31
CA TYR A 325 -19.96 11.48 13.24
C TYR A 325 -21.27 12.06 13.77
N ILE A 326 -21.49 12.02 15.08
CA ILE A 326 -22.67 12.62 15.71
C ILE A 326 -22.53 14.14 15.61
N GLY A 327 -23.37 14.77 14.80
CA GLY A 327 -23.46 16.20 14.60
C GLY A 327 -24.85 16.73 14.96
N ARG A 328 -25.08 18.05 14.77
CA ARG A 328 -26.38 18.71 14.98
C ARG A 328 -27.29 18.66 13.75
N GLN A 329 -26.93 17.86 12.75
CA GLN A 329 -27.65 17.71 11.50
C GLN A 329 -28.60 16.52 11.57
N ASP A 330 -29.63 16.53 10.70
CA ASP A 330 -30.63 15.44 10.63
C ASP A 330 -30.00 14.10 10.25
N TYR A 331 -29.00 14.13 9.36
CA TYR A 331 -28.22 12.96 8.95
C TYR A 331 -26.75 13.09 9.37
N HIS A 332 -26.20 12.05 9.94
CA HIS A 332 -24.80 12.03 10.39
C HIS A 332 -23.86 11.62 9.27
N TRP A 333 -22.79 12.38 9.08
CA TRP A 333 -21.77 12.09 8.08
C TRP A 333 -21.02 10.80 8.40
N GLN A 334 -21.07 9.83 7.48
CA GLN A 334 -20.33 8.56 7.57
C GLN A 334 -19.35 8.40 6.41
N HIS A 335 -19.11 9.43 5.64
CA HIS A 335 -18.22 9.36 4.48
C HIS A 335 -17.42 10.64 4.27
N GLU A 336 -16.37 10.52 3.47
CA GLU A 336 -15.67 11.65 2.87
C GLU A 336 -15.58 11.44 1.36
N PRO A 337 -15.90 12.48 0.55
CA PRO A 337 -15.81 12.40 -0.90
C PRO A 337 -14.43 12.79 -1.41
N CYS A 338 -14.04 12.18 -2.53
CA CYS A 338 -12.83 12.44 -3.26
C CYS A 338 -13.14 12.59 -4.75
N LEU A 339 -12.75 13.70 -5.36
CA LEU A 339 -12.86 13.89 -6.80
C LEU A 339 -11.74 13.12 -7.49
N TYR A 340 -12.09 12.29 -8.45
CA TYR A 340 -11.17 11.53 -9.27
C TYR A 340 -11.25 12.02 -10.71
N GLY A 341 -10.10 12.41 -11.28
CA GLY A 341 -10.05 13.00 -12.61
C GLY A 341 -8.66 12.98 -13.23
N TRP A 342 -8.59 13.50 -14.45
CA TRP A 342 -7.36 13.66 -15.24
C TRP A 342 -7.56 14.72 -16.32
N ARG A 343 -6.49 15.11 -17.00
CA ARG A 343 -6.57 16.12 -18.09
C ARG A 343 -7.09 15.49 -19.37
N ASP A 344 -6.23 14.83 -20.12
CA ASP A 344 -6.58 14.26 -21.43
C ASP A 344 -6.74 12.73 -21.36
N LYS A 345 -5.82 12.06 -20.71
CA LYS A 345 -5.75 10.62 -20.55
C LYS A 345 -5.20 10.24 -19.18
N HIS A 346 -5.37 8.98 -18.80
CA HIS A 346 -4.81 8.43 -17.57
C HIS A 346 -4.45 6.96 -17.75
N ASN A 347 -3.60 6.47 -16.86
CA ASN A 347 -3.32 5.05 -16.74
C ASN A 347 -4.16 4.47 -15.58
N PHE A 348 -4.73 3.30 -15.81
CA PHE A 348 -5.45 2.55 -14.78
C PHE A 348 -4.99 1.09 -14.82
N TYR A 349 -4.24 0.69 -13.81
CA TYR A 349 -3.67 -0.66 -13.65
C TYR A 349 -4.52 -1.55 -12.74
N GLY A 350 -5.50 -0.97 -12.07
CA GLY A 350 -6.38 -1.68 -11.14
C GLY A 350 -7.39 -2.60 -11.85
N ASP A 351 -7.99 -3.50 -11.07
CA ASP A 351 -9.13 -4.29 -11.54
C ASP A 351 -10.35 -3.37 -11.76
N ARG A 352 -10.92 -3.40 -12.96
CA ARG A 352 -12.12 -2.61 -13.35
C ARG A 352 -13.40 -3.05 -12.63
N LYS A 353 -13.34 -4.03 -11.73
CA LYS A 353 -14.44 -4.44 -10.85
C LYS A 353 -14.51 -3.65 -9.55
N GLN A 354 -13.62 -2.68 -9.34
CA GLN A 354 -13.60 -1.85 -8.13
C GLN A 354 -14.80 -0.89 -8.09
N SER A 355 -15.34 -0.70 -6.90
CA SER A 355 -16.41 0.25 -6.62
C SER A 355 -15.86 1.66 -6.37
N THR A 356 -16.69 2.69 -6.61
CA THR A 356 -16.41 4.06 -6.16
C THR A 356 -16.57 4.24 -4.65
N VAL A 357 -17.07 3.24 -3.92
CA VAL A 357 -17.15 3.24 -2.46
C VAL A 357 -15.99 2.44 -1.90
N TRP A 358 -15.11 3.14 -1.19
CA TRP A 358 -13.96 2.54 -0.53
C TRP A 358 -14.26 2.33 0.96
N GLU A 359 -14.30 1.10 1.40
CA GLU A 359 -14.47 0.73 2.80
C GLU A 359 -13.10 0.46 3.42
N VAL A 360 -12.49 1.49 3.99
CA VAL A 360 -11.20 1.43 4.66
C VAL A 360 -11.40 1.79 6.12
N ARG A 361 -10.97 0.90 7.02
CA ARG A 361 -11.04 1.14 8.46
C ARG A 361 -10.08 2.24 8.87
N ARG A 362 -10.51 3.06 9.83
CA ARG A 362 -9.59 3.98 10.51
C ARG A 362 -8.70 3.19 11.47
N ASP A 363 -7.45 3.58 11.54
CA ASP A 363 -6.57 3.08 12.59
C ASP A 363 -7.11 3.57 13.96
N ARG A 364 -7.40 2.63 14.87
CA ARG A 364 -8.11 2.92 16.15
C ARG A 364 -7.38 3.87 17.10
N LYS A 365 -6.10 4.17 16.85
CA LYS A 365 -5.25 5.02 17.68
C LYS A 365 -4.82 6.34 17.03
N MET A 366 -5.52 6.79 16.00
CA MET A 366 -5.20 8.06 15.35
C MET A 366 -5.47 9.25 16.28
N LEU A 367 -4.47 10.08 16.45
CA LEU A 367 -4.45 11.25 17.34
C LEU A 367 -5.27 12.43 16.86
N HIS A 368 -5.54 12.50 15.57
CA HIS A 368 -6.35 13.56 15.00
C HIS A 368 -7.49 12.97 14.17
N PRO A 369 -8.72 13.44 14.35
CA PRO A 369 -9.90 12.92 13.64
C PRO A 369 -9.87 13.14 12.12
N THR A 370 -8.92 13.94 11.62
CA THR A 370 -8.80 14.28 10.19
C THR A 370 -7.71 13.50 9.45
N ILE A 371 -6.87 12.71 10.13
CA ILE A 371 -5.83 11.93 9.46
C ILE A 371 -6.48 10.82 8.63
N LYS A 372 -6.12 10.75 7.34
CA LYS A 372 -6.59 9.69 6.44
C LYS A 372 -5.72 8.43 6.56
N PRO A 373 -6.33 7.24 6.56
CA PRO A 373 -5.59 5.97 6.56
C PRO A 373 -4.63 5.84 5.37
N VAL A 374 -3.42 5.34 5.60
CA VAL A 374 -2.43 5.07 4.55
C VAL A 374 -2.99 4.15 3.47
N ALA A 375 -3.86 3.22 3.85
CA ALA A 375 -4.52 2.28 2.95
C ALA A 375 -5.35 2.96 1.84
N LEU A 376 -5.95 4.13 2.09
CA LEU A 376 -6.64 4.90 1.06
C LEU A 376 -5.69 5.35 -0.05
N TYR A 377 -4.52 5.87 0.34
CA TYR A 377 -3.48 6.29 -0.59
C TYR A 377 -2.95 5.09 -1.40
N MET A 378 -2.75 3.94 -0.77
CA MET A 378 -2.28 2.72 -1.44
C MET A 378 -3.24 2.24 -2.54
N ILE A 379 -4.56 2.41 -2.37
CA ILE A 379 -5.54 2.06 -3.40
C ILE A 379 -5.31 2.92 -4.65
N GLY A 380 -5.31 4.26 -4.51
CA GLY A 380 -5.11 5.17 -5.63
C GLY A 380 -3.75 4.98 -6.30
N ILE A 381 -2.68 4.81 -5.52
CA ILE A 381 -1.33 4.56 -6.00
C ILE A 381 -1.27 3.28 -6.85
N ARG A 382 -1.77 2.16 -6.35
CA ARG A 382 -1.78 0.88 -7.08
C ARG A 382 -2.62 0.94 -8.35
N ASN A 383 -3.71 1.70 -8.33
CA ASN A 383 -4.60 1.80 -9.48
C ASN A 383 -4.03 2.63 -10.62
N ASN A 384 -3.23 3.65 -10.34
CA ASN A 384 -2.86 4.63 -11.36
C ASN A 384 -1.36 4.82 -11.56
N THR A 385 -0.51 4.05 -10.87
CA THR A 385 0.94 4.15 -11.02
C THR A 385 1.60 2.79 -11.13
N SER A 386 2.71 2.74 -11.86
CA SER A 386 3.63 1.61 -11.92
C SER A 386 4.71 1.70 -10.83
N HIS A 387 5.42 0.60 -10.61
CA HIS A 387 6.58 0.58 -9.72
C HIS A 387 7.62 1.63 -10.14
N GLY A 388 8.21 2.31 -9.17
CA GLY A 388 9.25 3.32 -9.41
C GLY A 388 8.72 4.70 -9.80
N GLU A 389 7.45 4.84 -10.17
CA GLU A 389 6.87 6.14 -10.51
C GLU A 389 6.70 7.04 -9.29
N ALA A 390 6.69 8.34 -9.54
CA ALA A 390 6.51 9.34 -8.49
C ALA A 390 5.03 9.64 -8.23
N VAL A 391 4.71 9.85 -6.96
CA VAL A 391 3.39 10.29 -6.48
C VAL A 391 3.55 11.55 -5.65
N LEU A 392 2.67 12.52 -5.84
CA LEU A 392 2.75 13.86 -5.24
C LEU A 392 1.58 14.11 -4.28
N ASP A 393 1.90 14.65 -3.11
CA ASP A 393 0.93 15.27 -2.20
C ASP A 393 1.44 16.65 -1.77
N PRO A 394 0.87 17.76 -2.34
CA PRO A 394 1.27 19.13 -1.98
C PRO A 394 0.68 19.61 -0.64
N PHE A 395 -0.17 18.82 0.02
CA PHE A 395 -0.76 19.09 1.34
C PHE A 395 -0.60 17.88 2.26
N ALA A 396 0.65 17.44 2.43
CA ALA A 396 0.97 16.11 2.93
C ALA A 396 0.58 15.86 4.41
N GLY A 397 0.37 16.90 5.20
CA GLY A 397 0.02 16.76 6.60
C GLY A 397 0.99 15.85 7.36
N SER A 398 0.50 14.74 7.87
CA SER A 398 1.32 13.73 8.55
C SER A 398 2.04 12.75 7.59
N GLY A 399 1.97 12.96 6.28
CA GLY A 399 2.71 12.25 5.24
C GLY A 399 2.24 10.85 4.87
N PRO A 400 0.94 10.53 4.87
CA PRO A 400 0.47 9.21 4.48
C PRO A 400 0.89 8.82 3.06
N ILE A 401 1.09 9.80 2.17
CA ILE A 401 1.57 9.58 0.81
C ILE A 401 2.97 8.94 0.77
N VAL A 402 3.90 9.40 1.62
CA VAL A 402 5.26 8.85 1.68
C VAL A 402 5.25 7.41 2.15
N LEU A 403 4.46 7.13 3.20
CA LEU A 403 4.33 5.77 3.74
C LEU A 403 3.65 4.82 2.77
N ALA A 404 2.64 5.31 2.05
CA ALA A 404 1.95 4.54 1.02
C ALA A 404 2.86 4.27 -0.19
N ALA A 405 3.64 5.27 -0.61
CA ALA A 405 4.62 5.14 -1.69
C ALA A 405 5.69 4.09 -1.36
N GLU A 406 6.29 4.16 -0.16
CA GLU A 406 7.25 3.16 0.32
C GLU A 406 6.64 1.75 0.28
N ARG A 407 5.44 1.56 0.87
CA ARG A 407 4.75 0.26 0.92
C ARG A 407 4.38 -0.30 -0.44
N THR A 408 4.30 0.54 -1.45
CA THR A 408 3.88 0.13 -2.80
C THR A 408 5.02 0.17 -3.82
N GLY A 409 6.25 0.52 -3.40
CA GLY A 409 7.41 0.60 -4.28
C GLY A 409 7.38 1.78 -5.23
N ARG A 410 6.87 2.92 -4.79
CA ARG A 410 6.80 4.19 -5.53
C ARG A 410 7.64 5.26 -4.85
N ALA A 411 7.98 6.34 -5.57
CA ALA A 411 8.65 7.50 -4.99
C ALA A 411 7.61 8.49 -4.47
N GLY A 412 7.59 8.75 -3.16
CA GLY A 412 6.67 9.70 -2.52
C GLY A 412 7.28 11.10 -2.44
N TYR A 413 6.56 12.09 -2.95
CA TYR A 413 6.92 13.50 -2.91
C TYR A 413 5.87 14.23 -2.07
N ALA A 414 6.29 14.74 -0.92
CA ALA A 414 5.42 15.37 0.06
C ALA A 414 5.85 16.82 0.29
N LEU A 415 4.92 17.75 0.12
CA LEU A 415 5.08 19.14 0.52
C LEU A 415 4.15 19.44 1.68
N GLU A 416 4.69 20.07 2.70
CA GLU A 416 3.94 20.42 3.92
C GLU A 416 4.37 21.78 4.43
N LEU A 417 3.39 22.62 4.72
CA LEU A 417 3.62 24.00 5.14
C LEU A 417 4.21 24.10 6.55
N SER A 418 3.79 23.22 7.45
CA SER A 418 4.13 23.25 8.87
C SER A 418 5.39 22.46 9.17
N PRO A 419 6.45 23.10 9.71
CA PRO A 419 7.65 22.38 10.15
C PRO A 419 7.34 21.26 11.19
N LYS A 420 6.32 21.46 12.03
CA LYS A 420 5.89 20.45 13.02
C LYS A 420 5.41 19.17 12.33
N TYR A 421 4.59 19.29 11.28
CA TYR A 421 4.10 18.14 10.53
C TYR A 421 5.20 17.51 9.66
N VAL A 422 6.12 18.30 9.11
CA VAL A 422 7.32 17.73 8.46
C VAL A 422 8.09 16.83 9.43
N ALA A 423 8.32 17.27 10.68
CA ALA A 423 8.96 16.43 11.70
C ALA A 423 8.19 15.14 12.00
N VAL A 424 6.86 15.19 11.96
CA VAL A 424 6.01 14.00 12.07
C VAL A 424 6.24 13.05 10.89
N ILE A 425 6.28 13.55 9.67
CA ILE A 425 6.59 12.74 8.47
C ILE A 425 7.94 12.04 8.63
N LEU A 426 8.98 12.78 9.01
CA LEU A 426 10.33 12.24 9.19
C LEU A 426 10.38 11.16 10.27
N GLN A 427 9.67 11.37 11.38
CA GLN A 427 9.59 10.38 12.44
C GLN A 427 8.90 9.10 11.97
N ARG A 428 7.79 9.22 11.25
CA ARG A 428 7.07 8.08 10.67
C ARG A 428 7.91 7.32 9.64
N CYS A 429 8.66 8.03 8.81
CA CYS A 429 9.64 7.42 7.90
C CYS A 429 10.67 6.59 8.69
N ARG A 430 11.21 7.16 9.78
CA ARG A 430 12.19 6.46 10.62
C ARG A 430 11.61 5.22 11.31
N GLU A 431 10.36 5.28 11.73
CA GLU A 431 9.63 4.16 12.34
C GLU A 431 9.40 3.01 11.34
N MET A 432 9.34 3.32 10.04
CA MET A 432 9.35 2.32 8.96
C MET A 432 10.75 1.84 8.56
N GLY A 433 11.79 2.23 9.30
CA GLY A 433 13.18 1.85 9.03
C GLY A 433 13.87 2.69 7.95
N MET A 434 13.21 3.71 7.40
CA MET A 434 13.83 4.65 6.48
C MET A 434 14.77 5.63 7.23
N GLU A 435 15.68 6.25 6.53
CA GLU A 435 16.68 7.17 7.09
C GLU A 435 16.62 8.54 6.42
N PRO A 436 15.62 9.39 6.78
CA PRO A 436 15.56 10.74 6.22
C PRO A 436 16.79 11.56 6.57
N LYS A 437 17.34 12.26 5.57
CA LYS A 437 18.49 13.16 5.70
C LYS A 437 18.16 14.52 5.13
N LEU A 438 18.60 15.56 5.81
CA LEU A 438 18.49 16.93 5.31
C LEU A 438 19.39 17.07 4.07
N GLU A 439 18.84 17.58 2.98
CA GLU A 439 19.63 17.96 1.80
C GLU A 439 20.51 19.15 2.16
N GLN A 440 21.80 19.08 1.86
CA GLN A 440 22.79 20.13 2.13
C GLN A 440 22.82 21.19 1.03
#